data_9a8d1cf0a31dc3e2ff0f19622a1f90a5
#
_entry.id   9a8d1cf0a31dc3e2ff0f19622a1f90a5
#
_cell.length_a   1.000
_cell.length_b   1.000
_cell.length_c   1.000
_cell.angle_alpha   90.00
_cell.angle_beta   90.00
_cell.angle_gamma   90.00
#
_symmetry.space_group_name_H-M   'P 1'
#
loop_
_entity.id
_entity.type
_entity.pdbx_description
1 polymer ?
#
loop_
_entity_poly.entity_id
_entity_poly.type
_entity_poly.pdbx_seq_one_letter_code
_entity_poly.pdbx_strand_id
1 'polypeptide(L)'
;METDGVNIFEVTKMEFIQCNSSNYSAGRWQPIKYIVMHYTANNGDTARNNCDYYHNNSGLQASAHYFCDEHGVMQSVREGDTAWHCGARAYWHPECRNSNSIGIEMCSRKYANGHYYIKPETVNNALALAKDIMRRYGIDADHVVRHYDVTGKRCPMPWVDDPQQWYNFKARLTENKHEENDEEEEDVVRYKNINEVPKWYRSEVQELIDAGALKGTGNGDLDISEDVVRGAIIGMRYVEAKNPHYHAVDDMPEYYRKDAQKLIDRGALRGVGKNDLNVSADSLRSMIVCQRMIDEAKEWGELNGKKKQD
;
A
#
# COMPACT_ATOMS: atom_id res chain seq x y z
N MET A 1 -44.12 -14.15 17.45
CA MET A 1 -42.71 -14.53 17.27
C MET A 1 -42.24 -13.71 16.08
N GLU A 2 -41.83 -12.50 16.37
CA GLU A 2 -41.25 -11.56 15.41
C GLU A 2 -39.76 -11.91 15.30
N THR A 3 -39.36 -12.20 14.10
CA THR A 3 -37.94 -12.41 13.76
C THR A 3 -37.37 -11.04 13.52
N ASP A 4 -36.68 -10.49 14.52
CA ASP A 4 -35.91 -9.26 14.39
C ASP A 4 -34.80 -9.47 13.38
N GLY A 5 -34.96 -8.80 12.23
CA GLY A 5 -34.02 -8.81 11.14
C GLY A 5 -32.74 -8.05 11.52
N VAL A 6 -31.66 -8.73 11.40
CA VAL A 6 -30.28 -8.22 11.49
C VAL A 6 -30.12 -7.03 10.57
N ASN A 7 -29.67 -5.93 11.13
CA ASN A 7 -29.42 -4.66 10.45
C ASN A 7 -28.20 -4.79 9.57
N ILE A 8 -28.38 -5.36 8.36
CA ILE A 8 -27.40 -5.30 7.28
C ILE A 8 -27.21 -3.81 7.00
N PHE A 9 -26.01 -3.29 7.09
CA PHE A 9 -25.60 -1.95 6.72
C PHE A 9 -26.69 -1.28 5.86
N GLU A 10 -27.37 -0.29 6.40
CA GLU A 10 -28.10 0.64 5.56
C GLU A 10 -27.07 1.21 4.59
N VAL A 11 -26.99 0.59 3.42
CA VAL A 11 -26.46 1.26 2.24
C VAL A 11 -27.37 2.48 2.12
N THR A 12 -26.93 3.59 2.71
CA THR A 12 -27.55 4.90 2.50
C THR A 12 -27.84 4.91 1.01
N LYS A 13 -29.12 4.98 0.65
CA LYS A 13 -29.67 4.76 -0.70
C LYS A 13 -28.72 5.31 -1.73
N MET A 14 -27.94 4.41 -2.36
CA MET A 14 -26.89 4.79 -3.30
C MET A 14 -27.50 5.70 -4.36
N GLU A 15 -27.00 6.91 -4.48
CA GLU A 15 -27.51 7.85 -5.48
C GLU A 15 -27.17 7.36 -6.88
N PHE A 16 -28.11 7.48 -7.77
CA PHE A 16 -27.98 7.09 -9.17
C PHE A 16 -28.26 8.29 -10.08
N ILE A 17 -27.27 8.63 -10.92
CA ILE A 17 -27.41 9.63 -11.99
C ILE A 17 -27.05 8.94 -13.29
N GLN A 18 -28.08 8.67 -14.12
CA GLN A 18 -27.91 7.94 -15.37
C GLN A 18 -26.91 8.65 -16.30
N CYS A 19 -25.85 7.95 -16.69
CA CYS A 19 -24.94 8.37 -17.74
C CYS A 19 -25.69 8.65 -19.06
N ASN A 20 -25.24 9.62 -19.84
CA ASN A 20 -25.80 9.89 -21.17
C ASN A 20 -25.76 8.61 -22.03
N SER A 21 -26.87 8.31 -22.69
CA SER A 21 -27.03 7.04 -23.46
C SER A 21 -26.04 6.85 -24.60
N SER A 22 -25.38 7.93 -25.04
CA SER A 22 -24.32 7.85 -26.06
C SER A 22 -22.96 7.41 -25.55
N ASN A 23 -22.81 7.18 -24.21
CA ASN A 23 -21.54 6.87 -23.56
C ASN A 23 -21.46 5.45 -23.02
N TYR A 24 -22.48 4.61 -23.19
CA TYR A 24 -22.50 3.21 -22.78
C TYR A 24 -23.36 2.40 -23.75
N SER A 25 -23.33 1.08 -23.67
CA SER A 25 -24.22 0.20 -24.43
C SER A 25 -25.33 -0.33 -23.52
N ALA A 26 -26.59 -0.23 -23.96
CA ALA A 26 -27.71 -0.83 -23.25
C ALA A 26 -27.58 -2.37 -23.28
N GLY A 27 -27.81 -2.99 -22.13
CA GLY A 27 -27.72 -4.43 -21.94
C GLY A 27 -26.30 -4.98 -21.89
N ARG A 28 -26.22 -6.28 -21.59
CA ARG A 28 -24.98 -7.08 -21.61
C ARG A 28 -25.21 -8.36 -22.38
N TRP A 29 -24.21 -8.77 -23.15
CA TRP A 29 -24.21 -10.04 -23.87
C TRP A 29 -23.31 -11.11 -23.19
N GLN A 30 -22.60 -10.74 -22.11
CA GLN A 30 -21.80 -11.64 -21.30
C GLN A 30 -22.14 -11.48 -19.80
N PRO A 31 -22.05 -12.56 -19.02
CA PRO A 31 -22.17 -12.45 -17.57
C PRO A 31 -21.03 -11.61 -16.98
N ILE A 32 -21.30 -10.94 -15.88
CA ILE A 32 -20.29 -10.20 -15.13
C ILE A 32 -19.38 -11.20 -14.44
N LYS A 33 -18.06 -11.08 -14.72
CA LYS A 33 -17.02 -11.96 -14.17
C LYS A 33 -15.88 -11.19 -13.52
N TYR A 34 -15.75 -9.89 -13.83
CA TYR A 34 -14.62 -9.08 -13.40
C TYR A 34 -15.09 -7.77 -12.78
N ILE A 35 -14.28 -7.26 -11.86
CA ILE A 35 -14.32 -5.88 -11.39
C ILE A 35 -13.03 -5.21 -11.82
N VAL A 36 -13.13 -4.05 -12.49
CA VAL A 36 -11.96 -3.30 -12.94
C VAL A 36 -11.85 -2.00 -12.14
N MET A 37 -10.73 -1.86 -11.45
CA MET A 37 -10.43 -0.69 -10.62
C MET A 37 -9.75 0.39 -11.45
N HIS A 38 -10.24 1.63 -11.30
CA HIS A 38 -9.73 2.82 -11.97
C HIS A 38 -9.52 3.98 -11.00
N TYR A 39 -8.96 5.07 -11.49
CA TYR A 39 -8.93 6.35 -10.82
C TYR A 39 -9.26 7.45 -11.83
N THR A 40 -9.89 8.53 -11.38
CA THR A 40 -10.40 9.58 -12.27
C THR A 40 -9.32 10.44 -12.92
N ALA A 41 -8.09 10.41 -12.40
CA ALA A 41 -6.97 11.26 -12.80
C ALA A 41 -7.29 12.78 -12.68
N ASN A 42 -8.26 13.14 -11.85
CA ASN A 42 -8.63 14.51 -11.52
C ASN A 42 -7.99 14.95 -10.19
N ASN A 43 -8.10 16.24 -9.88
CA ASN A 43 -7.63 16.78 -8.61
C ASN A 43 -8.79 17.46 -7.88
N GLY A 44 -9.39 16.74 -6.92
CA GLY A 44 -10.44 17.33 -6.07
C GLY A 44 -11.87 17.15 -6.59
N ASP A 45 -12.07 16.23 -7.54
CA ASP A 45 -13.40 15.82 -7.98
C ASP A 45 -14.13 14.98 -6.91
N THR A 46 -15.45 14.88 -7.08
CA THR A 46 -16.33 14.03 -6.29
C THR A 46 -17.03 13.00 -7.17
N ALA A 47 -17.58 11.96 -6.57
CA ALA A 47 -18.41 10.98 -7.26
C ALA A 47 -19.58 11.70 -7.99
N ARG A 48 -20.18 12.70 -7.32
CA ARG A 48 -21.25 13.53 -7.88
C ARG A 48 -20.80 14.30 -9.10
N ASN A 49 -19.66 14.98 -9.05
CA ASN A 49 -19.14 15.73 -10.20
C ASN A 49 -18.96 14.85 -11.43
N ASN A 50 -18.43 13.63 -11.22
CA ASN A 50 -18.23 12.67 -12.31
C ASN A 50 -19.56 12.16 -12.87
N CYS A 51 -20.53 11.78 -12.02
CA CYS A 51 -21.85 11.38 -12.49
C CYS A 51 -22.54 12.49 -13.27
N ASP A 52 -22.53 13.73 -12.78
CA ASP A 52 -23.10 14.89 -13.47
C ASP A 52 -22.38 15.16 -14.81
N TYR A 53 -21.05 15.01 -14.86
CA TYR A 53 -20.29 15.15 -16.09
C TYR A 53 -20.68 14.13 -17.15
N TYR A 54 -20.76 12.85 -16.79
CA TYR A 54 -21.15 11.78 -17.73
C TYR A 54 -22.64 11.83 -18.10
N HIS A 55 -23.49 12.38 -17.24
CA HIS A 55 -24.90 12.63 -17.53
C HIS A 55 -25.08 13.73 -18.57
N ASN A 56 -24.41 14.87 -18.38
CA ASN A 56 -24.63 16.08 -19.15
C ASN A 56 -23.87 16.11 -20.49
N ASN A 57 -22.87 15.26 -20.68
CA ASN A 57 -22.05 15.28 -21.89
C ASN A 57 -22.28 14.03 -22.74
N SER A 58 -22.48 14.23 -24.02
CA SER A 58 -22.68 13.17 -25.02
C SER A 58 -21.40 12.88 -25.78
N GLY A 59 -21.30 11.66 -26.33
CA GLY A 59 -20.22 11.27 -27.28
C GLY A 59 -18.84 11.16 -26.66
N LEU A 60 -18.74 10.97 -25.34
CA LEU A 60 -17.46 10.88 -24.62
C LEU A 60 -16.69 9.58 -24.93
N GLN A 61 -17.37 8.57 -25.47
CA GLN A 61 -16.83 7.23 -25.76
C GLN A 61 -16.18 6.56 -24.52
N ALA A 62 -16.64 6.95 -23.33
CA ALA A 62 -16.18 6.45 -22.05
C ALA A 62 -17.29 6.57 -21.01
N SER A 63 -17.30 5.66 -20.04
CA SER A 63 -18.16 5.70 -18.86
C SER A 63 -17.68 4.70 -17.82
N ALA A 64 -18.20 4.80 -16.60
CA ALA A 64 -18.00 3.80 -15.55
C ALA A 64 -19.33 3.43 -14.90
N HIS A 65 -19.40 2.28 -14.23
CA HIS A 65 -20.60 1.90 -13.51
C HIS A 65 -20.73 2.71 -12.22
N TYR A 66 -19.60 2.91 -11.53
CA TYR A 66 -19.55 3.55 -10.23
C TYR A 66 -18.42 4.55 -10.11
N PHE A 67 -18.66 5.58 -9.32
CA PHE A 67 -17.68 6.55 -8.86
C PHE A 67 -17.67 6.55 -7.34
N CYS A 68 -16.49 6.51 -6.73
CA CYS A 68 -16.28 6.53 -5.29
C CYS A 68 -15.45 7.75 -4.91
N ASP A 69 -15.85 8.44 -3.85
CA ASP A 69 -15.08 9.49 -3.20
C ASP A 69 -15.02 9.26 -1.67
N GLU A 70 -14.49 10.21 -0.93
CA GLU A 70 -14.40 10.15 0.54
C GLU A 70 -15.75 10.18 1.26
N HIS A 71 -16.84 10.56 0.56
CA HIS A 71 -18.18 10.69 1.12
C HIS A 71 -19.07 9.48 0.81
N GLY A 72 -18.70 8.66 -0.18
CA GLY A 72 -19.46 7.48 -0.54
C GLY A 72 -19.31 7.03 -1.99
N VAL A 73 -20.37 6.40 -2.48
CA VAL A 73 -20.46 5.78 -3.79
C VAL A 73 -21.66 6.31 -4.54
N MET A 74 -21.48 6.60 -5.82
CA MET A 74 -22.57 6.92 -6.74
C MET A 74 -22.55 6.00 -7.96
N GLN A 75 -23.73 5.65 -8.46
CA GLN A 75 -23.87 4.84 -9.67
C GLN A 75 -24.19 5.74 -10.87
N SER A 76 -23.51 5.47 -11.99
CA SER A 76 -23.68 6.22 -13.25
C SER A 76 -24.21 5.35 -14.39
N VAL A 77 -23.77 4.10 -14.50
CA VAL A 77 -24.31 3.11 -15.44
C VAL A 77 -24.84 1.92 -14.65
N ARG A 78 -26.03 1.43 -15.00
CA ARG A 78 -26.59 0.25 -14.36
C ARG A 78 -25.75 -0.98 -14.64
N GLU A 79 -25.64 -1.90 -13.69
CA GLU A 79 -24.84 -3.12 -13.87
C GLU A 79 -25.37 -4.02 -15.00
N GLY A 80 -26.67 -3.96 -15.31
CA GLY A 80 -27.26 -4.64 -16.45
C GLY A 80 -26.88 -4.07 -17.83
N ASP A 81 -26.24 -2.89 -17.85
CA ASP A 81 -25.73 -2.24 -19.05
C ASP A 81 -24.20 -2.38 -19.14
N THR A 82 -23.62 -2.04 -20.28
CA THR A 82 -22.18 -2.13 -20.52
C THR A 82 -21.55 -0.74 -20.51
N ALA A 83 -20.87 -0.36 -19.42
CA ALA A 83 -20.05 0.84 -19.37
C ALA A 83 -18.76 0.67 -20.19
N TRP A 84 -18.28 1.76 -20.77
CA TRP A 84 -17.07 1.76 -21.60
C TRP A 84 -15.88 2.30 -20.80
N HIS A 85 -15.24 1.44 -20.00
CA HIS A 85 -14.18 1.82 -19.06
C HIS A 85 -12.81 1.17 -19.33
N CYS A 86 -12.77 0.02 -19.98
CA CYS A 86 -11.51 -0.70 -20.24
C CYS A 86 -11.34 -1.15 -21.69
N GLY A 87 -11.98 -0.43 -22.63
CA GLY A 87 -11.82 -0.67 -24.06
C GLY A 87 -10.41 -0.37 -24.55
N ALA A 88 -9.83 -1.24 -25.40
CA ALA A 88 -8.51 -1.06 -25.98
C ALA A 88 -8.40 -1.71 -27.38
N ARG A 89 -7.40 -1.28 -28.17
CA ARG A 89 -7.06 -1.94 -29.44
C ARG A 89 -6.36 -3.28 -29.21
N ALA A 90 -5.58 -3.41 -28.13
CA ALA A 90 -4.91 -4.62 -27.69
C ALA A 90 -5.11 -4.79 -26.18
N TYR A 91 -5.33 -6.03 -25.77
CA TYR A 91 -5.54 -6.38 -24.38
C TYR A 91 -4.39 -7.23 -23.87
N TRP A 92 -3.97 -6.97 -22.64
CA TRP A 92 -3.04 -7.82 -21.92
C TRP A 92 -3.77 -8.97 -21.24
N HIS A 93 -4.97 -8.68 -20.69
CA HIS A 93 -5.80 -9.71 -20.08
C HIS A 93 -6.51 -10.56 -21.15
N PRO A 94 -6.47 -11.91 -21.05
CA PRO A 94 -7.06 -12.78 -22.07
C PRO A 94 -8.58 -12.61 -22.21
N GLU A 95 -9.29 -12.38 -21.10
CA GLU A 95 -10.76 -12.46 -21.08
C GLU A 95 -11.48 -11.16 -20.67
N CYS A 96 -10.92 -10.35 -19.77
CA CYS A 96 -11.61 -9.17 -19.22
C CYS A 96 -11.89 -8.12 -20.29
N ARG A 97 -13.14 -7.69 -20.42
CA ARG A 97 -13.68 -6.72 -21.39
C ARG A 97 -14.77 -5.88 -20.73
N ASN A 98 -15.18 -4.77 -21.36
CA ASN A 98 -16.33 -3.96 -20.91
C ASN A 98 -17.60 -4.82 -20.73
N SER A 99 -17.81 -5.78 -21.63
CA SER A 99 -19.03 -6.61 -21.66
C SER A 99 -19.17 -7.57 -20.48
N ASN A 100 -18.08 -7.93 -19.81
CA ASN A 100 -18.08 -8.90 -18.72
C ASN A 100 -17.48 -8.34 -17.40
N SER A 101 -17.38 -7.02 -17.30
CA SER A 101 -16.83 -6.38 -16.10
C SER A 101 -17.68 -5.21 -15.59
N ILE A 102 -17.48 -4.87 -14.34
CA ILE A 102 -17.96 -3.65 -13.69
C ILE A 102 -16.76 -2.74 -13.47
N GLY A 103 -16.82 -1.49 -13.94
CA GLY A 103 -15.78 -0.47 -13.73
C GLY A 103 -16.10 0.38 -12.51
N ILE A 104 -15.13 0.52 -11.59
CA ILE A 104 -15.19 1.36 -10.40
C ILE A 104 -14.09 2.43 -10.51
N GLU A 105 -14.50 3.69 -10.56
CA GLU A 105 -13.62 4.87 -10.59
C GLU A 105 -13.47 5.44 -9.19
N MET A 106 -12.24 5.61 -8.74
CA MET A 106 -11.90 6.27 -7.48
C MET A 106 -11.49 7.72 -7.73
N CYS A 107 -12.18 8.67 -7.12
CA CYS A 107 -11.83 10.08 -7.18
C CYS A 107 -10.45 10.32 -6.59
N SER A 108 -9.62 11.04 -7.32
CA SER A 108 -8.22 11.23 -6.96
C SER A 108 -7.89 12.66 -6.55
N ARG A 109 -6.73 12.83 -5.96
CA ARG A 109 -6.13 14.09 -5.52
C ARG A 109 -4.70 14.15 -6.02
N LYS A 110 -4.13 15.37 -6.03
CA LYS A 110 -2.71 15.58 -6.33
C LYS A 110 -1.98 16.18 -5.14
N TYR A 111 -0.78 15.70 -4.88
CA TYR A 111 0.18 16.38 -4.04
C TYR A 111 0.74 17.64 -4.74
N ALA A 112 1.41 18.50 -4.00
CA ALA A 112 2.05 19.70 -4.55
C ALA A 112 3.10 19.38 -5.63
N ASN A 113 3.71 18.20 -5.59
CA ASN A 113 4.66 17.71 -6.60
C ASN A 113 3.98 17.14 -7.86
N GLY A 114 2.64 17.18 -7.94
CA GLY A 114 1.87 16.70 -9.08
C GLY A 114 1.56 15.20 -9.10
N HIS A 115 2.08 14.40 -8.16
CA HIS A 115 1.75 12.98 -8.06
C HIS A 115 0.31 12.77 -7.57
N TYR A 116 -0.37 11.81 -8.17
CA TYR A 116 -1.72 11.44 -7.74
C TYR A 116 -1.72 10.55 -6.51
N TYR A 117 -2.75 10.71 -5.69
CA TYR A 117 -3.09 9.79 -4.61
C TYR A 117 -4.60 9.63 -4.50
N ILE A 118 -5.03 8.58 -3.82
CA ILE A 118 -6.44 8.30 -3.51
C ILE A 118 -6.56 8.34 -1.99
N LYS A 119 -7.55 9.06 -1.50
CA LYS A 119 -7.79 9.14 -0.05
C LYS A 119 -8.15 7.77 0.52
N PRO A 120 -7.73 7.45 1.77
CA PRO A 120 -8.07 6.18 2.42
C PRO A 120 -9.58 5.92 2.48
N GLU A 121 -10.40 6.94 2.73
CA GLU A 121 -11.85 6.85 2.79
C GLU A 121 -12.43 6.46 1.43
N THR A 122 -11.92 7.04 0.34
CA THR A 122 -12.29 6.67 -1.04
C THR A 122 -11.95 5.20 -1.33
N VAL A 123 -10.77 4.75 -0.90
CA VAL A 123 -10.35 3.35 -1.04
C VAL A 123 -11.26 2.43 -0.23
N ASN A 124 -11.66 2.83 0.99
CA ASN A 124 -12.57 2.06 1.84
C ASN A 124 -13.96 1.92 1.21
N ASN A 125 -14.51 3.01 0.66
CA ASN A 125 -15.79 2.99 -0.05
C ASN A 125 -15.74 2.10 -1.30
N ALA A 126 -14.67 2.17 -2.07
CA ALA A 126 -14.45 1.31 -3.24
C ALA A 126 -14.28 -0.17 -2.84
N LEU A 127 -13.61 -0.45 -1.71
CA LEU A 127 -13.47 -1.80 -1.17
C LEU A 127 -14.82 -2.40 -0.75
N ALA A 128 -15.62 -1.63 -0.02
CA ALA A 128 -16.95 -2.08 0.41
C ALA A 128 -17.84 -2.38 -0.80
N LEU A 129 -17.83 -1.52 -1.81
CA LEU A 129 -18.55 -1.74 -3.07
C LEU A 129 -18.03 -2.99 -3.81
N ALA A 130 -16.72 -3.15 -3.93
CA ALA A 130 -16.12 -4.30 -4.61
C ALA A 130 -16.52 -5.62 -3.91
N LYS A 131 -16.48 -5.68 -2.58
CA LYS A 131 -16.94 -6.85 -1.81
C LYS A 131 -18.42 -7.15 -2.04
N ASP A 132 -19.29 -6.13 -2.07
CA ASP A 132 -20.71 -6.33 -2.36
C ASP A 132 -20.94 -6.89 -3.77
N ILE A 133 -20.26 -6.36 -4.78
CA ILE A 133 -20.30 -6.85 -6.16
C ILE A 133 -19.78 -8.30 -6.22
N MET A 134 -18.63 -8.58 -5.60
CA MET A 134 -18.07 -9.95 -5.50
C MET A 134 -19.08 -10.93 -4.95
N ARG A 135 -19.74 -10.58 -3.83
CA ARG A 135 -20.79 -11.41 -3.20
C ARG A 135 -21.98 -11.64 -4.12
N ARG A 136 -22.48 -10.58 -4.78
CA ARG A 136 -23.69 -10.66 -5.64
C ARG A 136 -23.46 -11.47 -6.93
N TYR A 137 -22.26 -11.43 -7.48
CA TYR A 137 -21.94 -12.07 -8.76
C TYR A 137 -21.05 -13.32 -8.61
N GLY A 138 -20.67 -13.72 -7.41
CA GLY A 138 -19.78 -14.85 -7.18
C GLY A 138 -18.37 -14.62 -7.73
N ILE A 139 -17.89 -13.39 -7.69
CA ILE A 139 -16.56 -13.00 -8.18
C ILE A 139 -15.56 -13.20 -7.05
N ASP A 140 -14.47 -13.93 -7.30
CA ASP A 140 -13.37 -14.04 -6.35
C ASP A 140 -12.41 -12.84 -6.45
N ALA A 141 -11.50 -12.76 -5.49
CA ALA A 141 -10.54 -11.66 -5.47
C ALA A 141 -9.59 -11.64 -6.68
N ASP A 142 -9.34 -12.77 -7.33
CA ASP A 142 -8.44 -12.82 -8.50
C ASP A 142 -9.06 -12.18 -9.73
N HIS A 143 -10.39 -12.13 -9.79
CA HIS A 143 -11.15 -11.46 -10.83
C HIS A 143 -11.40 -9.96 -10.55
N VAL A 144 -10.88 -9.42 -9.45
CA VAL A 144 -10.77 -7.98 -9.22
C VAL A 144 -9.40 -7.52 -9.73
N VAL A 145 -9.39 -6.73 -10.79
CA VAL A 145 -8.18 -6.36 -11.53
C VAL A 145 -8.07 -4.84 -11.70
N ARG A 146 -6.88 -4.32 -11.97
CA ARG A 146 -6.70 -2.91 -12.37
C ARG A 146 -6.90 -2.75 -13.87
N HIS A 147 -7.25 -1.57 -14.33
CA HIS A 147 -7.22 -1.26 -15.77
C HIS A 147 -5.83 -1.56 -16.37
N TYR A 148 -4.76 -1.34 -15.59
CA TYR A 148 -3.40 -1.70 -15.96
C TYR A 148 -3.26 -3.18 -16.33
N ASP A 149 -3.84 -4.07 -15.53
CA ASP A 149 -3.79 -5.52 -15.75
C ASP A 149 -4.58 -5.93 -17.00
N VAL A 150 -5.58 -5.12 -17.39
CA VAL A 150 -6.42 -5.41 -18.58
C VAL A 150 -5.77 -4.94 -19.87
N THR A 151 -5.14 -3.76 -19.90
CA THR A 151 -4.71 -3.11 -21.16
C THR A 151 -3.30 -2.54 -21.14
N GLY A 152 -2.59 -2.58 -20.02
CA GLY A 152 -1.31 -1.90 -19.83
C GLY A 152 -1.41 -0.39 -19.57
N LYS A 153 -2.61 0.19 -19.57
CA LYS A 153 -2.80 1.60 -19.22
C LYS A 153 -2.42 1.83 -17.76
N ARG A 154 -1.62 2.86 -17.48
CA ARG A 154 -1.17 3.20 -16.11
C ARG A 154 -2.34 3.72 -15.26
N CYS A 155 -3.28 2.82 -14.91
CA CYS A 155 -4.52 3.11 -14.20
C CYS A 155 -4.92 1.95 -13.28
N PRO A 156 -5.19 2.20 -11.97
CA PRO A 156 -4.97 3.45 -11.23
C PRO A 156 -3.48 3.77 -11.09
N MET A 157 -3.07 4.98 -11.49
CA MET A 157 -1.66 5.36 -11.45
C MET A 157 -1.03 5.20 -10.05
N PRO A 158 -1.67 5.64 -8.95
CA PRO A 158 -1.09 5.45 -7.60
C PRO A 158 -0.79 3.99 -7.27
N TRP A 159 -1.61 3.03 -7.74
CA TRP A 159 -1.45 1.60 -7.48
C TRP A 159 -0.53 0.90 -8.49
N VAL A 160 -0.22 1.55 -9.61
CA VAL A 160 0.79 1.06 -10.56
C VAL A 160 2.17 1.52 -10.14
N ASP A 161 2.29 2.76 -9.66
CA ASP A 161 3.56 3.35 -9.21
C ASP A 161 4.01 2.80 -7.86
N ASP A 162 3.06 2.50 -6.98
CA ASP A 162 3.27 1.82 -5.70
C ASP A 162 2.41 0.55 -5.64
N PRO A 163 2.92 -0.59 -6.14
CA PRO A 163 2.19 -1.85 -6.16
C PRO A 163 1.78 -2.36 -4.78
N GLN A 164 2.42 -1.89 -3.70
CA GLN A 164 2.05 -2.29 -2.35
C GLN A 164 0.63 -1.84 -1.99
N GLN A 165 0.20 -0.66 -2.45
CA GLN A 165 -1.18 -0.20 -2.26
C GLN A 165 -2.20 -1.14 -2.92
N TRP A 166 -1.89 -1.65 -4.11
CA TRP A 166 -2.71 -2.65 -4.78
C TRP A 166 -2.75 -3.98 -4.02
N TYR A 167 -1.61 -4.48 -3.56
CA TYR A 167 -1.56 -5.73 -2.79
C TYR A 167 -2.32 -5.61 -1.47
N ASN A 168 -2.22 -4.47 -0.78
CA ASN A 168 -2.98 -4.20 0.42
C ASN A 168 -4.50 -4.17 0.15
N PHE A 169 -4.93 -3.56 -0.95
CA PHE A 169 -6.33 -3.57 -1.37
C PHE A 169 -6.81 -5.00 -1.65
N LYS A 170 -6.04 -5.79 -2.39
CA LYS A 170 -6.35 -7.19 -2.72
C LYS A 170 -6.48 -8.07 -1.47
N ALA A 171 -5.56 -7.95 -0.52
CA ALA A 171 -5.62 -8.68 0.74
C ALA A 171 -6.94 -8.41 1.48
N ARG A 172 -7.32 -7.14 1.57
CA ARG A 172 -8.56 -6.72 2.23
C ARG A 172 -9.85 -7.19 1.54
N LEU A 173 -9.83 -7.59 0.25
CA LEU A 173 -10.98 -8.16 -0.43
C LEU A 173 -11.38 -9.52 0.15
N THR A 174 -10.40 -10.31 0.63
CA THR A 174 -10.60 -11.65 1.19
C THR A 174 -10.72 -11.65 2.72
N GLU A 175 -10.40 -10.54 3.36
CA GLU A 175 -10.65 -10.38 4.79
C GLU A 175 -12.16 -10.39 5.03
N ASN A 176 -12.65 -11.43 5.68
CA ASN A 176 -14.00 -11.42 6.22
C ASN A 176 -14.03 -10.36 7.32
N LYS A 177 -14.79 -9.27 7.13
CA LYS A 177 -15.33 -8.61 8.30
C LYS A 177 -16.27 -9.64 8.93
N HIS A 178 -15.91 -10.21 10.05
CA HIS A 178 -16.89 -10.71 10.98
C HIS A 178 -17.84 -9.54 11.23
N GLU A 179 -19.11 -9.76 10.91
CA GLU A 179 -20.18 -8.84 11.22
C GLU A 179 -20.03 -8.48 12.71
N GLU A 180 -19.89 -7.21 13.00
CA GLU A 180 -20.08 -6.70 14.34
C GLU A 180 -21.55 -6.95 14.71
N ASN A 181 -21.85 -8.16 15.15
CA ASN A 181 -23.01 -8.48 15.95
C ASN A 181 -22.55 -8.38 17.39
N ASP A 182 -23.18 -7.44 18.08
CA ASP A 182 -23.40 -7.34 19.51
C ASP A 182 -22.50 -8.20 20.42
N GLU A 183 -21.67 -7.51 21.22
CA GLU A 183 -21.24 -7.88 22.57
C GLU A 183 -20.87 -9.36 22.79
N GLU A 184 -20.01 -9.93 21.95
CA GLU A 184 -18.97 -10.82 22.39
C GLU A 184 -17.67 -10.04 22.19
N GLU A 185 -17.03 -9.63 23.28
CA GLU A 185 -15.63 -9.24 23.28
C GLU A 185 -14.88 -10.36 22.52
N GLU A 186 -14.55 -10.13 21.22
CA GLU A 186 -13.52 -10.96 20.61
C GLU A 186 -12.37 -10.93 21.61
N ASP A 187 -11.96 -12.11 22.07
CA ASP A 187 -10.76 -12.28 22.91
C ASP A 187 -9.56 -11.81 22.06
N VAL A 188 -9.40 -10.49 21.97
CA VAL A 188 -8.20 -9.87 21.37
C VAL A 188 -7.04 -10.47 22.15
N VAL A 189 -6.31 -11.37 21.51
CA VAL A 189 -5.15 -11.99 22.14
C VAL A 189 -4.25 -10.87 22.63
N ARG A 190 -4.19 -10.70 23.93
CA ARG A 190 -3.39 -9.68 24.60
C ARG A 190 -2.33 -10.37 25.42
N TYR A 191 -1.12 -9.86 25.33
CA TYR A 191 0.02 -10.35 26.09
C TYR A 191 0.24 -9.44 27.30
N LYS A 192 0.05 -9.96 28.47
CA LYS A 192 0.25 -9.22 29.73
C LYS A 192 1.73 -9.13 30.12
N ASN A 193 2.54 -10.07 29.66
CA ASN A 193 3.97 -10.07 29.89
C ASN A 193 4.70 -10.75 28.73
N ILE A 194 6.03 -10.57 28.68
CA ILE A 194 6.88 -11.09 27.62
C ILE A 194 6.82 -12.61 27.46
N ASN A 195 6.51 -13.35 28.51
CA ASN A 195 6.48 -14.82 28.47
C ASN A 195 5.23 -15.34 27.74
N GLU A 196 4.18 -14.55 27.64
CA GLU A 196 2.96 -14.88 26.89
C GLU A 196 3.14 -14.62 25.39
N VAL A 197 4.09 -13.77 25.01
CA VAL A 197 4.43 -13.54 23.61
C VAL A 197 4.96 -14.82 22.97
N PRO A 198 4.48 -15.22 21.78
CA PRO A 198 5.00 -16.40 21.07
C PRO A 198 6.52 -16.38 20.96
N LYS A 199 7.14 -17.55 21.14
CA LYS A 199 8.62 -17.67 21.20
C LYS A 199 9.33 -17.06 19.99
N TRP A 200 8.71 -17.11 18.82
CA TRP A 200 9.29 -16.59 17.57
C TRP A 200 9.23 -15.06 17.43
N TYR A 201 8.50 -14.35 18.31
CA TYR A 201 8.47 -12.89 18.37
C TYR A 201 9.13 -12.32 19.61
N ARG A 202 9.47 -13.16 20.57
CA ARG A 202 9.85 -12.73 21.92
C ARG A 202 11.11 -11.89 21.96
N SER A 203 12.09 -12.21 21.10
CA SER A 203 13.34 -11.45 20.99
C SER A 203 13.10 -10.04 20.47
N GLU A 204 12.32 -9.92 19.39
CA GLU A 204 12.04 -8.62 18.80
C GLU A 204 11.15 -7.76 19.71
N VAL A 205 10.18 -8.37 20.40
CA VAL A 205 9.35 -7.65 21.37
C VAL A 205 10.19 -7.16 22.54
N GLN A 206 11.14 -7.96 23.04
CA GLN A 206 12.05 -7.54 24.10
C GLN A 206 12.93 -6.37 23.63
N GLU A 207 13.46 -6.42 22.43
CA GLU A 207 14.25 -5.34 21.85
C GLU A 207 13.44 -4.03 21.74
N LEU A 208 12.18 -4.10 21.32
CA LEU A 208 11.28 -2.94 21.26
C LEU A 208 10.97 -2.37 22.65
N ILE A 209 10.88 -3.21 23.67
CA ILE A 209 10.70 -2.81 25.06
C ILE A 209 11.97 -2.11 25.57
N ASP A 210 13.13 -2.72 25.36
CA ASP A 210 14.43 -2.22 25.79
C ASP A 210 14.76 -0.87 25.13
N ALA A 211 14.35 -0.70 23.86
CA ALA A 211 14.44 0.55 23.12
C ALA A 211 13.40 1.60 23.54
N GLY A 212 12.44 1.24 24.41
CA GLY A 212 11.35 2.12 24.83
C GLY A 212 10.30 2.41 23.74
N ALA A 213 10.33 1.65 22.65
CA ALA A 213 9.37 1.74 21.55
C ALA A 213 8.03 1.08 21.91
N LEU A 214 8.06 0.00 22.69
CA LEU A 214 6.89 -0.59 23.33
C LEU A 214 6.91 -0.27 24.82
N LYS A 215 5.83 0.33 25.29
CA LYS A 215 5.64 0.64 26.73
C LYS A 215 4.37 -0.04 27.19
N GLY A 216 4.49 -0.84 28.23
CA GLY A 216 3.32 -1.41 28.91
C GLY A 216 2.55 -0.37 29.71
N THR A 217 1.49 -0.81 30.36
CA THR A 217 0.61 0.00 31.21
C THR A 217 1.23 0.39 32.56
N GLY A 218 2.44 -0.10 32.86
CA GLY A 218 3.19 0.11 34.09
C GLY A 218 3.29 -1.17 34.93
N ASN A 219 4.10 -1.17 35.99
CA ASN A 219 4.32 -2.31 36.90
C ASN A 219 4.79 -3.64 36.26
N GLY A 220 5.40 -3.58 35.07
CA GLY A 220 5.85 -4.75 34.34
C GLY A 220 4.76 -5.46 33.51
N ASP A 221 3.58 -4.87 33.45
CA ASP A 221 2.46 -5.35 32.63
C ASP A 221 2.52 -4.72 31.23
N LEU A 222 2.62 -5.56 30.19
CA LEU A 222 2.69 -5.11 28.80
C LEU A 222 1.31 -4.69 28.28
N ASP A 223 0.29 -5.50 28.55
CA ASP A 223 -1.08 -5.35 28.07
C ASP A 223 -1.18 -4.89 26.59
N ILE A 224 -0.45 -5.57 25.71
CA ILE A 224 -0.39 -5.29 24.28
C ILE A 224 -1.14 -6.36 23.48
N SER A 225 -1.89 -5.93 22.46
CA SER A 225 -2.56 -6.87 21.55
C SER A 225 -1.57 -7.51 20.56
N GLU A 226 -1.91 -8.69 20.06
CA GLU A 226 -1.13 -9.38 19.03
C GLU A 226 -0.94 -8.50 17.78
N ASP A 227 -1.95 -7.73 17.38
CA ASP A 227 -1.87 -6.83 16.22
C ASP A 227 -0.86 -5.70 16.43
N VAL A 228 -0.78 -5.14 17.64
CA VAL A 228 0.24 -4.14 17.99
C VAL A 228 1.64 -4.76 17.92
N VAL A 229 1.81 -5.98 18.44
CA VAL A 229 3.08 -6.73 18.35
C VAL A 229 3.47 -6.96 16.89
N ARG A 230 2.57 -7.49 16.08
CA ARG A 230 2.82 -7.75 14.65
C ARG A 230 3.16 -6.46 13.89
N GLY A 231 2.40 -5.39 14.10
CA GLY A 231 2.64 -4.09 13.48
C GLY A 231 4.00 -3.51 13.84
N ALA A 232 4.39 -3.56 15.12
CA ALA A 232 5.67 -3.09 15.60
C ALA A 232 6.85 -3.89 15.00
N ILE A 233 6.74 -5.21 14.94
CA ILE A 233 7.76 -6.09 14.34
C ILE A 233 7.90 -5.83 12.84
N ILE A 234 6.79 -5.68 12.09
CA ILE A 234 6.83 -5.34 10.68
C ILE A 234 7.52 -4.00 10.48
N GLY A 235 7.19 -2.99 11.29
CA GLY A 235 7.84 -1.67 11.26
C GLY A 235 9.35 -1.77 11.52
N MET A 236 9.76 -2.51 12.53
CA MET A 236 11.17 -2.73 12.86
C MET A 236 11.93 -3.42 11.71
N ARG A 237 11.40 -4.52 11.19
CA ARG A 237 11.98 -5.23 10.04
C ARG A 237 12.04 -4.38 8.76
N TYR A 238 11.04 -3.50 8.56
CA TYR A 238 11.06 -2.57 7.43
C TYR A 238 12.18 -1.54 7.55
N VAL A 239 12.37 -0.96 8.74
CA VAL A 239 13.47 0.00 9.00
C VAL A 239 14.83 -0.69 8.83
N GLU A 240 14.97 -1.90 9.38
CA GLU A 240 16.17 -2.71 9.26
C GLU A 240 16.50 -3.08 7.80
N ALA A 241 15.48 -3.47 7.03
CA ALA A 241 15.64 -3.76 5.59
C ALA A 241 16.05 -2.52 4.78
N LYS A 242 15.64 -1.32 5.20
CA LYS A 242 15.99 -0.05 4.55
C LYS A 242 17.36 0.47 4.95
N ASN A 243 17.79 0.20 6.16
CA ASN A 243 19.07 0.63 6.70
C ASN A 243 19.68 -0.50 7.56
N PRO A 244 20.11 -1.60 6.94
CA PRO A 244 20.62 -2.76 7.66
C PRO A 244 21.83 -2.38 8.52
N HIS A 245 21.95 -3.01 9.68
CA HIS A 245 23.11 -2.94 10.54
C HIS A 245 24.06 -4.10 10.23
N TYR A 246 25.35 -3.80 10.26
CA TYR A 246 26.42 -4.77 10.08
C TYR A 246 27.14 -5.01 11.41
N HIS A 247 27.17 -6.24 11.86
CA HIS A 247 27.78 -6.64 13.12
C HIS A 247 29.23 -7.09 12.93
N ALA A 248 29.55 -7.56 11.72
CA ALA A 248 30.91 -7.93 11.33
C ALA A 248 31.25 -7.42 9.91
N VAL A 249 32.53 -7.38 9.55
CA VAL A 249 32.97 -7.02 8.19
C VAL A 249 32.40 -7.98 7.15
N ASP A 250 32.29 -9.25 7.49
CA ASP A 250 31.79 -10.29 6.58
C ASP A 250 30.27 -10.16 6.29
N ASP A 251 29.51 -9.51 7.16
CA ASP A 251 28.08 -9.19 6.93
C ASP A 251 27.89 -8.08 5.88
N MET A 252 28.95 -7.31 5.62
CA MET A 252 28.89 -6.19 4.70
C MET A 252 28.95 -6.62 3.23
N PRO A 253 28.33 -5.88 2.31
CA PRO A 253 28.57 -6.05 0.88
C PRO A 253 30.07 -6.03 0.56
N GLU A 254 30.51 -6.89 -0.35
CA GLU A 254 31.91 -7.07 -0.69
C GLU A 254 32.64 -5.77 -1.01
N TYR A 255 31.95 -4.86 -1.73
CA TYR A 255 32.51 -3.56 -2.13
C TYR A 255 32.76 -2.59 -0.96
N TYR A 256 32.25 -2.87 0.24
CA TYR A 256 32.52 -2.07 1.45
C TYR A 256 33.60 -2.68 2.34
N ARG A 257 33.82 -4.00 2.29
CA ARG A 257 34.68 -4.73 3.26
C ARG A 257 36.07 -4.14 3.37
N LYS A 258 36.72 -3.82 2.25
CA LYS A 258 38.08 -3.25 2.23
C LYS A 258 38.13 -1.89 2.91
N ASP A 259 37.17 -1.02 2.65
CA ASP A 259 37.13 0.32 3.24
C ASP A 259 36.71 0.26 4.72
N ALA A 260 35.77 -0.62 5.08
CA ALA A 260 35.39 -0.86 6.47
C ALA A 260 36.61 -1.36 7.30
N GLN A 261 37.40 -2.28 6.76
CA GLN A 261 38.61 -2.76 7.45
C GLN A 261 39.58 -1.63 7.68
N LYS A 262 39.83 -0.74 6.70
CA LYS A 262 40.68 0.45 6.89
C LYS A 262 40.17 1.38 7.99
N LEU A 263 38.84 1.57 8.09
CA LEU A 263 38.23 2.38 9.16
C LEU A 263 38.45 1.76 10.53
N ILE A 264 38.37 0.44 10.64
CA ILE A 264 38.64 -0.32 11.87
C ILE A 264 40.11 -0.20 12.25
N ASP A 265 41.05 -0.45 11.31
CA ASP A 265 42.48 -0.39 11.52
C ASP A 265 42.93 0.99 11.99
N ARG A 266 42.26 2.05 11.53
CA ARG A 266 42.50 3.45 11.95
C ARG A 266 41.77 3.82 13.25
N GLY A 267 40.95 2.94 13.81
CA GLY A 267 40.14 3.21 14.98
C GLY A 267 38.99 4.21 14.75
N ALA A 268 38.65 4.49 13.49
CA ALA A 268 37.54 5.36 13.11
C ALA A 268 36.19 4.65 13.22
N LEU A 269 36.15 3.35 12.93
CA LEU A 269 35.02 2.48 13.15
C LEU A 269 35.28 1.61 14.38
N ARG A 270 34.52 1.82 15.43
CA ARG A 270 34.60 1.05 16.68
C ARG A 270 33.26 0.41 16.96
N GLY A 271 33.28 -0.87 17.31
CA GLY A 271 32.09 -1.58 17.71
C GLY A 271 31.53 -1.18 19.08
N VAL A 272 30.29 -1.58 19.34
CA VAL A 272 29.60 -1.34 20.61
C VAL A 272 29.95 -2.38 21.68
N GLY A 273 30.64 -3.46 21.32
CA GLY A 273 31.06 -4.53 22.20
C GLY A 273 32.20 -5.36 21.65
N LYS A 274 32.53 -6.45 22.36
CA LYS A 274 33.59 -7.37 21.96
C LYS A 274 33.18 -8.10 20.66
N ASN A 275 33.77 -7.70 19.56
CA ASN A 275 33.50 -8.24 18.20
C ASN A 275 32.13 -7.91 17.60
N ASP A 276 31.50 -6.83 18.02
CA ASP A 276 30.24 -6.38 17.45
C ASP A 276 30.37 -4.93 16.95
N LEU A 277 30.29 -4.72 15.65
CA LEU A 277 30.39 -3.39 15.02
C LEU A 277 29.09 -2.59 15.16
N ASN A 278 27.96 -3.21 15.03
CA ASN A 278 26.61 -2.61 15.07
C ASN A 278 26.54 -1.26 14.32
N VAL A 279 27.07 -1.20 13.10
CA VAL A 279 27.09 -0.01 12.28
C VAL A 279 25.99 -0.07 11.22
N SER A 280 25.15 0.98 11.14
CA SER A 280 24.14 1.06 10.08
C SER A 280 24.78 1.29 8.70
N ALA A 281 24.11 0.82 7.65
CA ALA A 281 24.55 0.99 6.26
C ALA A 281 24.80 2.47 5.90
N ASP A 282 23.95 3.38 6.37
CA ASP A 282 24.10 4.82 6.08
C ASP A 282 25.28 5.44 6.82
N SER A 283 25.50 5.06 8.08
CA SER A 283 26.67 5.49 8.85
C SER A 283 27.97 4.97 8.21
N LEU A 284 27.97 3.70 7.79
CA LEU A 284 29.12 3.11 7.12
C LEU A 284 29.41 3.82 5.79
N ARG A 285 28.40 4.08 4.97
CA ARG A 285 28.56 4.83 3.70
C ARG A 285 29.17 6.20 3.93
N SER A 286 28.66 6.93 4.92
CA SER A 286 29.16 8.27 5.25
C SER A 286 30.62 8.23 5.69
N MET A 287 31.01 7.27 6.54
CA MET A 287 32.38 7.09 6.98
C MET A 287 33.33 6.75 5.81
N ILE A 288 32.90 5.86 4.90
CA ILE A 288 33.67 5.48 3.72
C ILE A 288 33.90 6.68 2.79
N VAL A 289 32.86 7.47 2.53
CA VAL A 289 32.97 8.69 1.72
C VAL A 289 33.97 9.67 2.33
N CYS A 290 33.83 9.97 3.63
CA CYS A 290 34.78 10.84 4.33
C CYS A 290 36.25 10.28 4.26
N GLN A 291 36.42 8.97 4.44
CA GLN A 291 37.71 8.32 4.39
C GLN A 291 38.35 8.44 3.01
N ARG A 292 37.63 8.23 1.93
CA ARG A 292 38.09 8.37 0.55
C ARG A 292 38.52 9.81 0.26
N MET A 293 37.75 10.80 0.68
CA MET A 293 38.09 12.23 0.55
C MET A 293 39.39 12.57 1.28
N ILE A 294 39.64 12.01 2.47
CA ILE A 294 40.87 12.22 3.23
C ILE A 294 42.04 11.57 2.51
N ASP A 295 41.86 10.36 1.98
CA ASP A 295 42.92 9.65 1.26
C ASP A 295 43.30 10.42 -0.04
N GLU A 296 42.34 10.88 -0.82
CA GLU A 296 42.53 11.71 -2.01
C GLU A 296 43.26 13.04 -1.67
N ALA A 297 42.87 13.71 -0.58
CA ALA A 297 43.51 14.95 -0.15
C ALA A 297 44.96 14.76 0.25
N LYS A 298 45.32 13.62 0.86
CA LYS A 298 46.73 13.26 1.18
C LYS A 298 47.54 12.99 -0.07
N GLU A 299 47.03 12.20 -1.02
CA GLU A 299 47.69 11.95 -2.30
C GLU A 299 47.94 13.25 -3.06
N TRP A 300 46.99 14.18 -3.05
CA TRP A 300 47.10 15.51 -3.67
C TRP A 300 48.19 16.35 -3.00
N GLY A 301 48.28 16.32 -1.67
CA GLY A 301 49.31 16.99 -0.87
C GLY A 301 50.73 16.44 -1.16
N GLU A 302 50.86 15.12 -1.26
CA GLU A 302 52.12 14.46 -1.57
C GLU A 302 52.61 14.75 -3.02
N LEU A 303 51.65 14.75 -3.99
CA LEU A 303 51.98 15.10 -5.39
C LEU A 303 52.41 16.54 -5.55
N ASN A 304 51.80 17.48 -4.83
CA ASN A 304 52.15 18.90 -4.87
C ASN A 304 53.39 19.24 -4.01
N GLY A 305 53.67 18.45 -2.97
CA GLY A 305 54.91 18.58 -2.17
C GLY A 305 56.15 18.16 -2.93
N LYS A 306 56.08 17.17 -3.81
CA LYS A 306 57.19 16.73 -4.68
C LYS A 306 57.50 17.72 -5.81
N LYS A 307 56.52 18.49 -6.30
CA LYS A 307 56.71 19.52 -7.33
C LYS A 307 57.35 20.81 -6.84
N LYS A 308 57.57 20.97 -5.53
CA LYS A 308 58.24 22.15 -4.94
C LYS A 308 59.71 21.89 -4.55
N GLN A 309 60.25 20.68 -4.83
CA GLN A 309 61.64 20.30 -4.55
C GLN A 309 62.53 20.15 -5.79
N ASP A 310 61.97 20.35 -6.98
CA ASP A 310 62.65 20.47 -8.26
C ASP A 310 62.60 21.95 -8.75
#